data_9bef415ff850afd7965259a90c27cf98
#
_entry.id   9bef415ff850afd7965259a90c27cf98
#
_cell.length_a   1.000
_cell.length_b   1.000
_cell.length_c   1.000
_cell.angle_alpha   90.00
_cell.angle_beta   90.00
_cell.angle_gamma   90.00
#
_symmetry.space_group_name_H-M   'P 1'
#
loop_
_entity.id
_entity.type
_entity.pdbx_description
1 polymer ?
#
loop_
_entity_poly.entity_id
_entity_poly.type
_entity_poly.pdbx_seq_one_letter_code
_entity_poly.pdbx_strand_id
1 'polypeptide(L)'
;MAYEDILAAVDAVRLMDSVRAICTGERLSNEAEVRSFDVLEKLFTDAGCRVTREALPGYVSTPEGAAFEAGGIAYEVLTHPMTPSADGLEADLVYVPVDRTGSASAEEVSGRIVLTDGLAMEPVVRALEDRGAAGVVFITGEEIHNMIVSRVWGSPTPETLHDYVGIPVASLSFGDGSRLRARLSEAGGTLPARLSTRVESRWTEIPVITAEIRGADEDFVMVTGHVDSWGLGALDNASGNACAVELARILAPLASDMRRSVRFVLWSGHSHGRYAGSTAWCDAHFEELERHCLLNVNSDCLGGRGATVMTESPAMASTRGLARTALREAAGVTDWRGCRFSRSCDQSFWGAGVPSIFSQVSEQPPFEGAAADAFGKMFGSGRTGGFGAWWHTRTDTPDKLDPENLARDVRVFASVLAHALFDERLPVDAAAEVLELRDELKAWQEKAGDSLDLSEVLARLDLLAEALEATARSDDPKRFEKRSRRVLSEIIPLAYVEGSVYSHDEALRAPPVPMLRLIDELASLSEHERNAALVSLRRAVNRLKASTARALEAARA
;
A
#
# COMPACT_ATOMS: atom_id res chain seq x y z
N MET A 1 14.09 -15.37 27.51
CA MET A 1 12.61 -15.50 27.42
C MET A 1 12.30 -16.36 26.22
N ALA A 2 11.38 -17.31 26.33
CA ALA A 2 10.95 -18.09 25.18
C ALA A 2 10.06 -17.21 24.27
N TYR A 3 10.12 -17.38 22.95
CA TYR A 3 9.26 -16.63 22.01
C TYR A 3 7.77 -16.86 22.31
N GLU A 4 7.42 -18.03 22.80
CA GLU A 4 6.08 -18.37 23.28
C GLU A 4 5.56 -17.39 24.34
N ASP A 5 6.44 -16.87 25.23
CA ASP A 5 6.05 -15.88 26.25
C ASP A 5 5.67 -14.53 25.59
N ILE A 6 6.37 -14.13 24.52
CA ILE A 6 6.06 -12.90 23.77
C ILE A 6 4.68 -13.03 23.10
N LEU A 7 4.41 -14.16 22.46
CA LEU A 7 3.12 -14.41 21.79
C LEU A 7 1.97 -14.50 22.81
N ALA A 8 2.22 -15.16 23.95
CA ALA A 8 1.23 -15.31 25.03
C ALA A 8 0.90 -13.99 25.74
N ALA A 9 1.79 -12.99 25.67
CA ALA A 9 1.58 -11.68 26.29
C ALA A 9 0.60 -10.77 25.52
N VAL A 10 0.17 -11.15 24.31
CA VAL A 10 -0.82 -10.41 23.49
C VAL A 10 -2.19 -10.49 24.16
N ASP A 11 -2.77 -9.33 24.46
CA ASP A 11 -4.02 -9.18 25.20
C ASP A 11 -5.14 -8.60 24.31
N ALA A 12 -6.14 -9.42 24.00
CA ALA A 12 -7.27 -9.06 23.16
C ALA A 12 -8.10 -7.90 23.72
N VAL A 13 -8.22 -7.81 25.07
CA VAL A 13 -9.00 -6.74 25.72
C VAL A 13 -8.28 -5.42 25.58
N ARG A 14 -6.98 -5.37 25.85
CA ARG A 14 -6.14 -4.17 25.68
C ARG A 14 -6.11 -3.70 24.23
N LEU A 15 -6.02 -4.62 23.28
CA LEU A 15 -6.09 -4.29 21.85
C LEU A 15 -7.39 -3.57 21.51
N MET A 16 -8.53 -4.12 21.93
CA MET A 16 -9.84 -3.50 21.66
C MET A 16 -10.03 -2.18 22.42
N ASP A 17 -9.47 -2.02 23.61
CA ASP A 17 -9.49 -0.76 24.35
C ASP A 17 -8.63 0.31 23.63
N SER A 18 -7.47 -0.07 23.11
CA SER A 18 -6.63 0.82 22.27
C SER A 18 -7.36 1.23 21.00
N VAL A 19 -8.00 0.28 20.28
CA VAL A 19 -8.81 0.59 19.09
C VAL A 19 -9.88 1.64 19.41
N ARG A 20 -10.66 1.42 20.49
CA ARG A 20 -11.72 2.36 20.89
C ARG A 20 -11.18 3.74 21.26
N ALA A 21 -10.02 3.79 21.90
CA ALA A 21 -9.37 5.07 22.27
C ALA A 21 -8.86 5.84 21.05
N ILE A 22 -8.34 5.15 20.02
CA ILE A 22 -7.82 5.72 18.79
C ILE A 22 -8.96 6.18 17.87
N CYS A 23 -10.12 5.53 17.87
CA CYS A 23 -11.30 5.87 17.07
C CYS A 23 -11.99 7.16 17.54
N THR A 24 -11.31 8.31 17.46
CA THR A 24 -11.78 9.62 17.95
C THR A 24 -12.77 10.32 17.01
N GLY A 25 -12.96 9.81 15.81
CA GLY A 25 -13.78 10.35 14.73
C GLY A 25 -13.15 10.03 13.37
N GLU A 26 -13.68 10.63 12.31
CA GLU A 26 -13.02 10.63 11.00
C GLU A 26 -11.74 11.48 11.06
N ARG A 27 -10.61 10.91 10.65
CA ARG A 27 -9.27 11.47 10.84
C ARG A 27 -8.67 11.88 9.49
N LEU A 28 -8.92 13.12 9.09
CA LEU A 28 -8.48 13.69 7.81
C LEU A 28 -7.90 15.11 8.02
N SER A 29 -6.73 15.22 8.66
CA SER A 29 -6.06 16.47 8.98
C SER A 29 -6.95 17.45 9.79
N ASN A 30 -7.65 16.94 10.78
CA ASN A 30 -8.62 17.65 11.61
C ASN A 30 -8.40 17.40 13.11
N GLU A 31 -9.26 17.97 13.97
CA GLU A 31 -9.16 17.80 15.43
C GLU A 31 -9.30 16.35 15.91
N ALA A 32 -10.07 15.50 15.20
CA ALA A 32 -10.19 14.08 15.56
C ALA A 32 -8.85 13.37 15.35
N GLU A 33 -8.15 13.68 14.27
CA GLU A 33 -6.80 13.15 14.01
C GLU A 33 -5.80 13.60 15.06
N VAL A 34 -5.80 14.88 15.42
CA VAL A 34 -4.92 15.42 16.49
C VAL A 34 -5.15 14.64 17.79
N ARG A 35 -6.41 14.41 18.18
CA ARG A 35 -6.74 13.62 19.39
C ARG A 35 -6.24 12.17 19.28
N SER A 36 -6.29 11.55 18.10
CA SER A 36 -5.76 10.19 17.92
C SER A 36 -4.25 10.15 18.09
N PHE A 37 -3.51 11.15 17.58
CA PHE A 37 -2.07 11.25 17.80
C PHE A 37 -1.73 11.49 19.27
N ASP A 38 -2.51 12.30 20.00
CA ASP A 38 -2.32 12.51 21.45
C ASP A 38 -2.56 11.22 22.24
N VAL A 39 -3.56 10.42 21.86
CA VAL A 39 -3.81 9.09 22.44
C VAL A 39 -2.63 8.15 22.16
N LEU A 40 -2.14 8.09 20.93
CA LEU A 40 -1.00 7.24 20.55
C LEU A 40 0.27 7.64 21.29
N GLU A 41 0.58 8.93 21.38
CA GLU A 41 1.74 9.44 22.12
C GLU A 41 1.68 9.01 23.58
N LYS A 42 0.51 9.14 24.22
CA LYS A 42 0.31 8.65 25.58
C LYS A 42 0.48 7.15 25.69
N LEU A 43 -0.13 6.36 24.83
CA LEU A 43 -0.06 4.89 24.89
C LEU A 43 1.38 4.39 24.70
N PHE A 44 2.15 4.94 23.78
CA PHE A 44 3.55 4.58 23.59
C PHE A 44 4.45 5.04 24.75
N THR A 45 4.17 6.22 25.31
CA THR A 45 4.88 6.71 26.50
C THR A 45 4.61 5.81 27.71
N ASP A 46 3.36 5.44 27.95
CA ASP A 46 2.95 4.53 29.01
C ASP A 46 3.56 3.13 28.82
N ALA A 47 3.78 2.70 27.58
CA ALA A 47 4.48 1.45 27.25
C ALA A 47 6.00 1.52 27.51
N GLY A 48 6.56 2.71 27.77
CA GLY A 48 7.98 2.91 28.06
C GLY A 48 8.85 3.21 26.83
N CYS A 49 8.26 3.60 25.71
CA CYS A 49 8.99 4.02 24.51
C CYS A 49 9.52 5.46 24.65
N ARG A 50 10.63 5.73 23.95
CA ARG A 50 11.02 7.10 23.63
C ARG A 50 10.17 7.59 22.47
N VAL A 51 9.33 8.59 22.68
CA VAL A 51 8.40 9.10 21.67
C VAL A 51 8.88 10.44 21.13
N THR A 52 8.80 10.60 19.81
CA THR A 52 8.96 11.89 19.11
C THR A 52 7.80 12.10 18.16
N ARG A 53 7.36 13.36 18.01
CA ARG A 53 6.32 13.75 17.06
C ARG A 53 6.91 14.79 16.12
N GLU A 54 6.86 14.53 14.83
CA GLU A 54 7.32 15.40 13.76
C GLU A 54 6.12 15.97 13.02
N ALA A 55 6.28 17.14 12.44
CA ALA A 55 5.35 17.74 11.51
C ALA A 55 6.09 17.92 10.17
N LEU A 56 5.70 17.17 9.17
CA LEU A 56 6.36 17.14 7.87
C LEU A 56 5.46 17.75 6.78
N PRO A 57 6.02 18.51 5.83
CA PRO A 57 5.22 19.10 4.77
C PRO A 57 4.62 18.04 3.86
N GLY A 58 3.32 18.16 3.56
CA GLY A 58 2.65 17.24 2.66
C GLY A 58 1.43 17.85 1.98
N TYR A 59 1.01 17.24 0.90
CA TYR A 59 -0.17 17.64 0.14
C TYR A 59 -1.31 16.69 0.42
N VAL A 60 -2.43 17.24 0.92
CA VAL A 60 -3.62 16.48 1.27
C VAL A 60 -4.86 17.04 0.59
N SER A 61 -5.88 16.22 0.48
CA SER A 61 -7.14 16.56 -0.19
C SER A 61 -8.32 16.01 0.60
N THR A 62 -9.16 16.90 1.10
CA THR A 62 -10.30 16.55 1.96
C THR A 62 -11.60 16.75 1.20
N PRO A 63 -12.46 15.71 1.05
CA PRO A 63 -13.80 15.88 0.53
C PRO A 63 -14.68 16.61 1.54
N GLU A 64 -15.35 17.68 1.11
CA GLU A 64 -16.21 18.48 1.99
C GLU A 64 -17.71 18.27 1.72
N GLY A 65 -18.06 17.72 0.56
CA GLY A 65 -19.44 17.42 0.22
C GLY A 65 -19.69 17.24 -1.27
N ALA A 66 -20.82 16.62 -1.58
CA ALA A 66 -21.29 16.44 -2.95
C ALA A 66 -22.80 16.46 -3.02
N ALA A 67 -23.34 16.83 -4.18
CA ALA A 67 -24.76 16.71 -4.52
C ALA A 67 -24.89 16.20 -5.96
N PHE A 68 -25.80 15.27 -6.17
CA PHE A 68 -26.06 14.70 -7.48
C PHE A 68 -27.55 14.53 -7.73
N GLU A 69 -28.00 15.01 -8.87
CA GLU A 69 -29.36 14.87 -9.35
C GLU A 69 -29.35 14.30 -10.76
N ALA A 70 -30.24 13.35 -11.05
CA ALA A 70 -30.41 12.81 -12.40
C ALA A 70 -31.87 12.56 -12.70
N GLY A 71 -32.36 13.11 -13.83
CA GLY A 71 -33.78 13.04 -14.25
C GLY A 71 -34.72 13.57 -13.18
N GLY A 72 -34.37 14.65 -12.46
CA GLY A 72 -35.20 15.29 -11.42
C GLY A 72 -35.23 14.54 -10.08
N ILE A 73 -34.36 13.56 -9.85
CA ILE A 73 -34.24 12.85 -8.57
C ILE A 73 -32.86 13.08 -7.99
N ALA A 74 -32.77 13.52 -6.71
CA ALA A 74 -31.56 13.64 -5.95
C ALA A 74 -31.13 12.28 -5.36
N TYR A 75 -29.81 12.02 -5.38
CA TYR A 75 -29.19 10.81 -4.86
C TYR A 75 -28.17 11.17 -3.79
N GLU A 76 -28.03 10.34 -2.75
CA GLU A 76 -26.95 10.46 -1.78
C GLU A 76 -25.64 10.06 -2.44
N VAL A 77 -24.62 10.94 -2.37
CA VAL A 77 -23.30 10.73 -2.97
C VAL A 77 -22.19 11.20 -2.04
N LEU A 78 -21.00 10.63 -2.24
CA LEU A 78 -19.73 11.15 -1.73
C LEU A 78 -18.86 11.62 -2.90
N THR A 79 -18.00 12.62 -2.67
CA THR A 79 -16.89 12.94 -3.58
C THR A 79 -15.58 12.38 -3.01
N HIS A 80 -14.51 12.44 -3.80
CA HIS A 80 -13.24 11.78 -3.50
C HIS A 80 -12.08 12.77 -3.45
N PRO A 81 -11.07 12.56 -2.57
CA PRO A 81 -9.83 13.31 -2.58
C PRO A 81 -9.13 13.29 -3.94
N MET A 82 -8.35 14.34 -4.18
CA MET A 82 -7.53 14.53 -5.39
C MET A 82 -8.36 14.64 -6.69
N THR A 83 -9.64 15.04 -6.55
CA THR A 83 -10.50 15.41 -7.67
C THR A 83 -10.87 16.88 -7.59
N PRO A 84 -11.18 17.57 -8.71
CA PRO A 84 -11.58 18.97 -8.66
C PRO A 84 -12.98 19.16 -8.08
N SER A 85 -13.21 20.35 -7.51
CA SER A 85 -14.55 20.81 -7.19
C SER A 85 -15.31 21.19 -8.44
N ALA A 86 -16.63 20.99 -8.42
CA ALA A 86 -17.55 21.41 -9.48
C ALA A 86 -18.78 22.06 -8.85
N ASP A 87 -19.18 23.22 -9.38
CA ASP A 87 -20.39 23.94 -8.96
C ASP A 87 -21.51 23.76 -10.00
N GLY A 88 -22.31 22.71 -9.81
CA GLY A 88 -23.50 22.44 -10.61
C GLY A 88 -23.17 22.09 -12.06
N LEU A 89 -22.22 21.20 -12.31
CA LEU A 89 -21.96 20.66 -13.64
C LEU A 89 -23.21 20.03 -14.21
N GLU A 90 -23.79 20.61 -15.26
CA GLU A 90 -24.96 20.11 -15.98
C GLU A 90 -24.51 19.38 -17.25
N ALA A 91 -24.89 18.12 -17.40
CA ALA A 91 -24.63 17.31 -18.58
C ALA A 91 -25.58 16.12 -18.64
N ASP A 92 -25.66 15.50 -19.82
CA ASP A 92 -26.36 14.23 -19.96
C ASP A 92 -25.59 13.11 -19.22
N LEU A 93 -26.34 12.29 -18.45
CA LEU A 93 -25.84 11.10 -17.81
C LEU A 93 -25.96 9.91 -18.78
N VAL A 94 -24.87 9.14 -18.90
CA VAL A 94 -24.85 7.87 -19.63
C VAL A 94 -24.23 6.78 -18.77
N TYR A 95 -24.57 5.51 -19.02
CA TYR A 95 -23.96 4.39 -18.32
C TYR A 95 -22.95 3.67 -19.19
N VAL A 96 -21.73 3.50 -18.69
CA VAL A 96 -20.67 2.71 -19.31
C VAL A 96 -20.15 1.70 -18.29
N PRO A 97 -20.28 0.38 -18.53
CA PRO A 97 -19.71 -0.64 -17.65
C PRO A 97 -18.21 -0.45 -17.45
N VAL A 98 -17.70 -0.74 -16.25
CA VAL A 98 -16.30 -0.47 -15.90
C VAL A 98 -15.27 -1.17 -16.79
N ASP A 99 -15.55 -2.39 -17.24
CA ASP A 99 -14.72 -3.16 -18.17
C ASP A 99 -14.65 -2.56 -19.58
N ARG A 100 -15.58 -1.67 -19.92
CA ARG A 100 -15.64 -0.93 -21.18
C ARG A 100 -15.07 0.49 -21.12
N THR A 101 -14.78 1.04 -19.94
CA THR A 101 -14.34 2.44 -19.80
C THR A 101 -13.08 2.73 -20.61
N GLY A 102 -12.13 1.78 -20.67
CA GLY A 102 -10.92 1.88 -21.49
C GLY A 102 -11.16 1.79 -23.01
N SER A 103 -12.34 1.34 -23.47
CA SER A 103 -12.69 1.14 -24.88
C SER A 103 -13.95 1.90 -25.32
N ALA A 104 -14.56 2.71 -24.44
CA ALA A 104 -15.69 3.56 -24.78
C ALA A 104 -15.30 4.55 -25.88
N SER A 105 -16.21 4.81 -26.83
CA SER A 105 -15.92 5.82 -27.86
C SER A 105 -16.05 7.25 -27.30
N ALA A 106 -15.34 8.21 -27.88
CA ALA A 106 -15.50 9.62 -27.51
C ALA A 106 -16.95 10.10 -27.74
N GLU A 107 -17.63 9.62 -28.79
CA GLU A 107 -19.04 9.96 -29.05
C GLU A 107 -19.99 9.49 -27.93
N GLU A 108 -19.64 8.39 -27.26
CA GLU A 108 -20.43 7.83 -26.16
C GLU A 108 -20.28 8.64 -24.87
N VAL A 109 -19.12 9.24 -24.58
CA VAL A 109 -18.80 9.85 -23.29
C VAL A 109 -18.46 11.34 -23.30
N SER A 110 -18.09 11.91 -24.44
CA SER A 110 -17.62 13.30 -24.51
C SER A 110 -18.70 14.30 -24.09
N GLY A 111 -18.34 15.20 -23.17
CA GLY A 111 -19.22 16.20 -22.59
C GLY A 111 -20.30 15.63 -21.66
N ARG A 112 -20.24 14.36 -21.30
CA ARG A 112 -21.25 13.68 -20.47
C ARG A 112 -20.75 13.35 -19.08
N ILE A 113 -21.67 13.21 -18.14
CA ILE A 113 -21.42 12.55 -16.84
C ILE A 113 -21.55 11.05 -17.08
N VAL A 114 -20.52 10.28 -16.73
CA VAL A 114 -20.50 8.83 -16.92
C VAL A 114 -20.82 8.14 -15.60
N LEU A 115 -21.90 7.34 -15.58
CA LEU A 115 -22.19 6.40 -14.51
C LEU A 115 -21.47 5.08 -14.82
N THR A 116 -20.74 4.54 -13.85
CA THR A 116 -20.00 3.27 -14.00
C THR A 116 -20.02 2.45 -12.70
N ASP A 117 -19.65 1.17 -12.77
CA ASP A 117 -19.63 0.29 -11.59
C ASP A 117 -18.23 0.19 -10.99
N GLY A 118 -18.14 -0.09 -9.69
CA GLY A 118 -16.91 -0.40 -8.97
C GLY A 118 -16.45 0.71 -8.04
N LEU A 119 -15.24 0.61 -7.53
CA LEU A 119 -14.64 1.64 -6.69
C LEU A 119 -14.03 2.76 -7.54
N ALA A 120 -14.02 4.00 -7.00
CA ALA A 120 -13.47 5.15 -7.71
C ALA A 120 -11.94 5.05 -7.83
N MET A 121 -11.49 4.45 -8.93
CA MET A 121 -10.07 4.22 -9.24
C MET A 121 -9.59 5.22 -10.28
N GLU A 122 -8.41 5.81 -10.05
CA GLU A 122 -7.82 6.81 -10.95
C GLU A 122 -7.70 6.32 -12.41
N PRO A 123 -7.25 5.10 -12.73
CA PRO A 123 -7.14 4.66 -14.13
C PRO A 123 -8.49 4.63 -14.88
N VAL A 124 -9.58 4.38 -14.18
CA VAL A 124 -10.93 4.41 -14.77
C VAL A 124 -11.35 5.83 -15.07
N VAL A 125 -11.12 6.74 -14.11
CA VAL A 125 -11.44 8.17 -14.29
C VAL A 125 -10.61 8.76 -15.42
N ARG A 126 -9.29 8.51 -15.46
CA ARG A 126 -8.37 8.98 -16.50
C ARG A 126 -8.79 8.47 -17.88
N ALA A 127 -9.12 7.19 -17.98
CA ALA A 127 -9.56 6.62 -19.26
C ALA A 127 -10.84 7.27 -19.81
N LEU A 128 -11.74 7.71 -18.95
CA LEU A 128 -12.96 8.45 -19.34
C LEU A 128 -12.66 9.92 -19.63
N GLU A 129 -11.82 10.56 -18.83
CA GLU A 129 -11.36 11.94 -19.04
C GLU A 129 -10.64 12.10 -20.38
N ASP A 130 -9.73 11.21 -20.73
CA ASP A 130 -9.00 11.20 -22.00
C ASP A 130 -9.94 11.11 -23.22
N ARG A 131 -11.18 10.63 -23.01
CA ARG A 131 -12.23 10.54 -24.02
C ARG A 131 -13.23 11.68 -23.94
N GLY A 132 -12.97 12.66 -23.08
CA GLY A 132 -13.74 13.89 -22.96
C GLY A 132 -14.95 13.81 -22.04
N ALA A 133 -15.05 12.82 -21.13
CA ALA A 133 -16.08 12.82 -20.11
C ALA A 133 -16.01 14.09 -19.26
N ALA A 134 -17.18 14.64 -18.89
CA ALA A 134 -17.26 15.85 -18.06
C ALA A 134 -17.22 15.56 -16.56
N GLY A 135 -17.59 14.36 -16.15
CA GLY A 135 -17.54 13.88 -14.77
C GLY A 135 -17.84 12.39 -14.68
N VAL A 136 -17.56 11.77 -13.52
CA VAL A 136 -17.77 10.33 -13.31
C VAL A 136 -18.52 10.09 -11.99
N VAL A 137 -19.51 9.21 -12.03
CA VAL A 137 -20.22 8.73 -10.84
C VAL A 137 -20.11 7.21 -10.76
N PHE A 138 -19.56 6.70 -9.64
CA PHE A 138 -19.39 5.26 -9.42
C PHE A 138 -20.55 4.65 -8.63
N ILE A 139 -20.97 3.46 -9.03
CA ILE A 139 -21.85 2.60 -8.25
C ILE A 139 -20.97 1.66 -7.44
N THR A 140 -20.90 1.85 -6.12
CA THR A 140 -19.99 1.08 -5.24
C THR A 140 -20.72 -0.11 -4.58
N GLY A 141 -20.46 -0.39 -3.30
CA GLY A 141 -21.12 -1.43 -2.54
C GLY A 141 -22.50 -1.05 -2.01
N GLU A 142 -23.01 -1.86 -1.08
CA GLU A 142 -24.24 -1.58 -0.34
C GLU A 142 -24.14 -0.24 0.40
N GLU A 143 -23.01 0.03 1.01
CA GLU A 143 -22.59 1.34 1.51
C GLU A 143 -21.72 2.03 0.46
N ILE A 144 -21.66 3.36 0.51
CA ILE A 144 -20.77 4.13 -0.38
C ILE A 144 -19.33 4.04 0.13
N HIS A 145 -18.43 3.53 -0.69
CA HIS A 145 -17.01 3.43 -0.35
C HIS A 145 -16.25 4.71 -0.69
N ASN A 146 -15.47 5.19 0.24
CA ASN A 146 -14.47 6.24 0.01
C ASN A 146 -13.26 5.66 -0.72
N MET A 147 -12.70 6.45 -1.65
CA MET A 147 -11.45 6.11 -2.35
C MET A 147 -10.64 7.39 -2.54
N ILE A 148 -9.38 7.27 -2.92
CA ILE A 148 -8.54 8.39 -3.35
C ILE A 148 -8.23 8.26 -4.84
N VAL A 149 -8.53 9.30 -5.61
CA VAL A 149 -8.40 9.29 -7.07
C VAL A 149 -7.11 9.98 -7.47
N SER A 150 -5.99 9.28 -7.32
CA SER A 150 -4.68 9.80 -7.66
C SER A 150 -3.71 8.68 -8.03
N ARG A 151 -2.88 8.93 -9.06
CA ARG A 151 -1.69 8.14 -9.36
C ARG A 151 -0.43 8.70 -8.71
N VAL A 152 -0.45 9.94 -8.25
CA VAL A 152 0.68 10.56 -7.57
C VAL A 152 0.88 9.87 -6.22
N TRP A 153 2.07 9.32 -5.99
CA TRP A 153 2.45 8.69 -4.73
C TRP A 153 3.00 9.74 -3.78
N GLY A 154 2.22 10.08 -2.75
CA GLY A 154 2.58 11.14 -1.81
C GLY A 154 2.34 12.55 -2.35
N SER A 155 3.17 13.48 -1.93
CA SER A 155 3.07 14.87 -2.34
C SER A 155 3.55 15.08 -3.78
N PRO A 156 2.91 15.97 -4.56
CA PRO A 156 3.31 16.19 -5.94
C PRO A 156 4.64 16.93 -6.05
N THR A 157 5.35 16.66 -7.12
CA THR A 157 6.52 17.44 -7.59
C THR A 157 6.12 18.28 -8.81
N PRO A 158 6.97 19.21 -9.29
CA PRO A 158 6.68 19.95 -10.53
C PRO A 158 6.37 19.04 -11.73
N GLU A 159 6.97 17.84 -11.77
CA GLU A 159 6.78 16.86 -12.83
C GLU A 159 5.41 16.16 -12.74
N THR A 160 4.90 15.95 -11.51
CA THR A 160 3.66 15.19 -11.26
C THR A 160 2.43 16.03 -10.96
N LEU A 161 2.56 17.37 -10.90
CA LEU A 161 1.42 18.29 -10.71
C LEU A 161 0.32 18.12 -11.79
N HIS A 162 0.67 17.63 -12.97
CA HIS A 162 -0.26 17.43 -14.08
C HIS A 162 -0.92 16.04 -14.08
N ASP A 163 -0.56 15.18 -13.13
CA ASP A 163 -1.04 13.79 -13.08
C ASP A 163 -2.35 13.63 -12.30
N TYR A 164 -2.88 14.72 -11.74
CA TYR A 164 -4.22 14.70 -11.14
C TYR A 164 -5.30 14.74 -12.21
N VAL A 165 -6.43 14.07 -11.95
CA VAL A 165 -7.60 14.13 -12.83
C VAL A 165 -8.23 15.52 -12.81
N GLY A 166 -8.72 15.99 -13.95
CA GLY A 166 -9.30 17.31 -14.12
C GLY A 166 -10.84 17.33 -14.13
N ILE A 167 -11.51 16.19 -13.88
CA ILE A 167 -12.97 16.07 -13.87
C ILE A 167 -13.50 15.65 -12.49
N PRO A 168 -14.70 16.14 -12.06
CA PRO A 168 -15.30 15.79 -10.80
C PRO A 168 -15.70 14.32 -10.75
N VAL A 169 -15.53 13.72 -9.56
CA VAL A 169 -15.83 12.31 -9.30
C VAL A 169 -16.70 12.20 -8.06
N ALA A 170 -17.74 11.37 -8.15
CA ALA A 170 -18.58 11.01 -7.02
C ALA A 170 -18.87 9.51 -7.01
N SER A 171 -19.36 9.02 -5.87
CA SER A 171 -19.85 7.65 -5.72
C SER A 171 -21.20 7.63 -5.05
N LEU A 172 -22.00 6.62 -5.38
CA LEU A 172 -23.30 6.33 -4.78
C LEU A 172 -23.43 4.83 -4.43
N SER A 173 -24.43 4.50 -3.64
CA SER A 173 -24.68 3.12 -3.21
C SER A 173 -25.15 2.25 -4.38
N PHE A 174 -24.95 0.93 -4.25
CA PHE A 174 -25.46 -0.05 -5.21
C PHE A 174 -26.98 0.03 -5.38
N GLY A 175 -27.72 0.26 -4.28
CA GLY A 175 -29.17 0.36 -4.32
C GLY A 175 -29.64 1.55 -5.15
N ASP A 176 -29.05 2.73 -4.94
CA ASP A 176 -29.34 3.93 -5.73
C ASP A 176 -28.86 3.79 -7.18
N GLY A 177 -27.68 3.25 -7.38
CA GLY A 177 -27.11 3.02 -8.70
C GLY A 177 -27.94 2.08 -9.55
N SER A 178 -28.44 1.01 -8.96
CA SER A 178 -29.32 0.05 -9.66
C SER A 178 -30.63 0.69 -10.09
N ARG A 179 -31.24 1.51 -9.21
CA ARG A 179 -32.45 2.29 -9.55
C ARG A 179 -32.18 3.30 -10.66
N LEU A 180 -31.06 3.99 -10.59
CA LEU A 180 -30.68 4.97 -11.60
C LEU A 180 -30.41 4.31 -12.95
N ARG A 181 -29.72 3.15 -13.00
CA ARG A 181 -29.51 2.38 -14.24
C ARG A 181 -30.83 1.93 -14.88
N ALA A 182 -31.79 1.45 -14.09
CA ALA A 182 -33.09 1.07 -14.59
C ALA A 182 -33.80 2.27 -15.27
N ARG A 183 -33.82 3.44 -14.60
CA ARG A 183 -34.37 4.68 -15.15
C ARG A 183 -33.66 5.16 -16.42
N LEU A 184 -32.31 5.05 -16.46
CA LEU A 184 -31.53 5.35 -17.68
C LEU A 184 -32.00 4.47 -18.85
N SER A 185 -32.18 3.17 -18.60
CA SER A 185 -32.64 2.23 -19.62
C SER A 185 -34.04 2.58 -20.12
N GLU A 186 -34.99 2.91 -19.21
CA GLU A 186 -36.37 3.32 -19.52
C GLU A 186 -36.38 4.64 -20.32
N ALA A 187 -35.43 5.54 -20.07
CA ALA A 187 -35.33 6.83 -20.76
C ALA A 187 -34.53 6.76 -22.11
N GLY A 188 -34.22 5.57 -22.60
CA GLY A 188 -33.48 5.40 -23.84
C GLY A 188 -31.96 5.62 -23.71
N GLY A 189 -31.42 5.45 -22.52
CA GLY A 189 -29.97 5.45 -22.24
C GLY A 189 -29.37 6.79 -21.83
N THR A 190 -30.17 7.86 -21.73
CA THR A 190 -29.71 9.20 -21.38
C THR A 190 -30.68 9.89 -20.43
N LEU A 191 -30.18 10.60 -19.44
CA LEU A 191 -30.94 11.46 -18.52
C LEU A 191 -30.20 12.77 -18.28
N PRO A 192 -30.89 13.93 -18.20
CA PRO A 192 -30.24 15.16 -17.73
C PRO A 192 -29.76 14.98 -16.28
N ALA A 193 -28.55 15.42 -15.98
CA ALA A 193 -27.97 15.33 -14.65
C ALA A 193 -27.22 16.59 -14.25
N ARG A 194 -27.10 16.78 -12.93
CA ARG A 194 -26.34 17.86 -12.32
C ARG A 194 -25.49 17.29 -11.20
N LEU A 195 -24.17 17.57 -11.24
CA LEU A 195 -23.20 17.16 -10.26
C LEU A 195 -22.51 18.37 -9.64
N SER A 196 -22.50 18.44 -8.31
CA SER A 196 -21.67 19.37 -7.54
C SER A 196 -20.75 18.57 -6.63
N THR A 197 -19.48 18.98 -6.56
CA THR A 197 -18.48 18.41 -5.65
C THR A 197 -17.72 19.54 -4.99
N ARG A 198 -17.35 19.37 -3.72
CA ARG A 198 -16.47 20.29 -3.01
C ARG A 198 -15.35 19.50 -2.35
N VAL A 199 -14.12 19.78 -2.78
CA VAL A 199 -12.88 19.14 -2.33
C VAL A 199 -11.87 20.24 -2.07
N GLU A 200 -11.28 20.24 -0.86
CA GLU A 200 -10.20 21.15 -0.52
C GLU A 200 -8.86 20.41 -0.60
N SER A 201 -8.00 20.80 -1.55
CA SER A 201 -6.64 20.28 -1.65
C SER A 201 -5.63 21.35 -1.26
N ARG A 202 -4.72 21.02 -0.33
CA ARG A 202 -3.77 21.99 0.23
C ARG A 202 -2.47 21.38 0.70
N TRP A 203 -1.43 22.19 0.71
CA TRP A 203 -0.22 21.90 1.47
C TRP A 203 -0.47 22.12 2.96
N THR A 204 -0.02 21.17 3.78
CA THR A 204 -0.15 21.25 5.24
C THR A 204 1.00 20.49 5.90
N GLU A 205 1.11 20.62 7.21
CA GLU A 205 2.00 19.78 8.00
C GLU A 205 1.27 18.47 8.35
N ILE A 206 1.91 17.36 8.03
CA ILE A 206 1.43 16.01 8.32
C ILE A 206 2.10 15.52 9.60
N PRO A 207 1.34 15.13 10.64
CA PRO A 207 1.92 14.59 11.85
C PRO A 207 2.43 13.17 11.62
N VAL A 208 3.63 12.89 12.15
CA VAL A 208 4.23 11.57 12.23
C VAL A 208 4.69 11.33 13.67
N ILE A 209 4.36 10.19 14.25
CA ILE A 209 4.84 9.77 15.56
C ILE A 209 5.83 8.62 15.39
N THR A 210 6.97 8.73 16.03
CA THR A 210 7.98 7.68 16.12
C THR A 210 8.17 7.29 17.58
N ALA A 211 7.87 6.04 17.91
CA ALA A 211 8.12 5.46 19.22
C ALA A 211 9.26 4.44 19.12
N GLU A 212 10.36 4.66 19.85
CA GLU A 212 11.57 3.86 19.77
C GLU A 212 11.79 3.06 21.05
N ILE A 213 12.17 1.78 20.89
CA ILE A 213 12.78 0.95 21.92
C ILE A 213 14.17 0.57 21.45
N ARG A 214 15.19 1.03 22.17
CA ARG A 214 16.58 0.75 21.80
C ARG A 214 17.03 -0.63 22.27
N GLY A 215 17.59 -1.38 21.32
CA GLY A 215 18.36 -2.60 21.57
C GLY A 215 19.84 -2.33 21.70
N ALA A 216 20.65 -3.36 21.53
CA ALA A 216 22.10 -3.28 21.61
C ALA A 216 22.76 -2.54 20.43
N ASP A 217 22.10 -2.47 19.28
CA ASP A 217 22.61 -1.92 18.03
C ASP A 217 21.85 -0.66 17.58
N GLU A 218 22.47 0.18 16.75
CA GLU A 218 21.84 1.31 16.09
C GLU A 218 20.92 0.86 14.94
N ASP A 219 21.17 -0.33 14.37
CA ASP A 219 20.32 -0.92 13.35
C ASP A 219 18.94 -1.26 13.92
N PHE A 220 17.89 -1.02 13.11
CA PHE A 220 16.51 -1.14 13.58
C PHE A 220 15.58 -1.85 12.60
N VAL A 221 14.54 -2.45 13.18
CA VAL A 221 13.34 -2.90 12.48
C VAL A 221 12.28 -1.86 12.67
N MET A 222 11.49 -1.52 11.65
CA MET A 222 10.37 -0.62 11.84
C MET A 222 9.03 -1.32 11.66
N VAL A 223 8.07 -0.92 12.49
CA VAL A 223 6.65 -1.26 12.39
C VAL A 223 5.92 0.00 11.97
N THR A 224 5.22 -0.08 10.86
CA THR A 224 4.62 1.12 10.23
C THR A 224 3.12 0.97 10.04
N GLY A 225 2.42 2.11 9.99
CA GLY A 225 1.00 2.17 9.72
C GLY A 225 0.52 3.62 9.62
N HIS A 226 -0.71 3.80 9.15
CA HIS A 226 -1.32 5.13 9.09
C HIS A 226 -2.34 5.35 10.21
N VAL A 227 -2.59 6.60 10.56
CA VAL A 227 -3.50 7.01 11.63
C VAL A 227 -4.81 7.57 11.07
N ASP A 228 -4.74 8.26 9.94
CA ASP A 228 -5.89 8.83 9.26
C ASP A 228 -6.87 7.75 8.78
N SER A 229 -8.16 8.11 8.64
CA SER A 229 -9.20 7.14 8.30
C SER A 229 -10.46 7.78 7.75
N TRP A 230 -11.21 6.98 7.01
CA TRP A 230 -12.60 7.25 6.68
C TRP A 230 -13.51 6.83 7.83
N GLY A 231 -14.42 7.70 8.25
CA GLY A 231 -15.26 7.47 9.41
C GLY A 231 -14.46 7.18 10.67
N LEU A 232 -14.88 6.21 11.50
CA LEU A 232 -14.13 5.79 12.68
C LEU A 232 -12.87 5.00 12.36
N GLY A 233 -12.84 4.31 11.22
CA GLY A 233 -11.69 3.53 10.77
C GLY A 233 -11.16 2.57 11.82
N ALA A 234 -12.03 1.72 12.35
CA ALA A 234 -11.66 0.78 13.39
C ALA A 234 -10.78 -0.34 12.85
N LEU A 235 -11.15 -0.90 11.69
CA LEU A 235 -10.33 -1.84 10.95
C LEU A 235 -9.19 -1.09 10.27
N ASP A 236 -9.52 0.00 9.58
CA ASP A 236 -8.64 0.78 8.73
C ASP A 236 -8.44 2.23 9.26
N ASN A 237 -7.42 2.53 10.13
CA ASN A 237 -6.39 1.60 10.57
C ASN A 237 -6.14 1.69 12.08
N ALA A 238 -7.18 1.89 12.91
CA ALA A 238 -6.99 1.87 14.37
C ALA A 238 -6.54 0.50 14.88
N SER A 239 -6.87 -0.60 14.17
CA SER A 239 -6.44 -1.95 14.49
C SER A 239 -4.93 -2.15 14.33
N GLY A 240 -4.34 -1.64 13.24
CA GLY A 240 -2.89 -1.65 13.02
C GLY A 240 -2.14 -0.76 14.02
N ASN A 241 -2.71 0.40 14.35
CA ASN A 241 -2.14 1.28 15.37
C ASN A 241 -2.17 0.62 16.77
N ALA A 242 -3.26 -0.06 17.12
CA ALA A 242 -3.36 -0.83 18.38
C ALA A 242 -2.36 -2.00 18.42
N CYS A 243 -2.12 -2.66 17.28
CA CYS A 243 -1.06 -3.67 17.14
C CYS A 243 0.31 -3.07 17.49
N ALA A 244 0.67 -1.92 16.93
CA ALA A 244 1.94 -1.25 17.21
C ALA A 244 2.10 -0.92 18.71
N VAL A 245 1.06 -0.39 19.35
CA VAL A 245 1.05 -0.08 20.79
C VAL A 245 1.20 -1.35 21.65
N GLU A 246 0.48 -2.42 21.32
CA GLU A 246 0.55 -3.68 22.08
C GLU A 246 1.93 -4.32 21.95
N LEU A 247 2.52 -4.33 20.76
CA LEU A 247 3.89 -4.80 20.53
C LEU A 247 4.91 -3.98 21.32
N ALA A 248 4.76 -2.65 21.35
CA ALA A 248 5.62 -1.77 22.15
C ALA A 248 5.54 -2.12 23.64
N ARG A 249 4.34 -2.32 24.17
CA ARG A 249 4.11 -2.72 25.58
C ARG A 249 4.79 -4.05 25.94
N ILE A 250 4.74 -5.02 25.01
CA ILE A 250 5.34 -6.35 25.22
C ILE A 250 6.86 -6.28 25.15
N LEU A 251 7.41 -5.49 24.21
CA LEU A 251 8.84 -5.47 23.92
C LEU A 251 9.64 -4.52 24.80
N ALA A 252 9.07 -3.42 25.30
CA ALA A 252 9.82 -2.44 26.08
C ALA A 252 10.49 -3.03 27.34
N PRO A 253 9.86 -3.92 28.13
CA PRO A 253 10.53 -4.57 29.24
C PRO A 253 11.70 -5.49 28.85
N LEU A 254 11.81 -5.86 27.57
CA LEU A 254 12.82 -6.77 27.03
C LEU A 254 13.97 -6.05 26.31
N ALA A 255 13.99 -4.73 26.35
CA ALA A 255 14.95 -3.89 25.60
C ALA A 255 16.42 -4.31 25.80
N SER A 256 16.81 -4.70 27.03
CA SER A 256 18.18 -5.15 27.35
C SER A 256 18.60 -6.43 26.64
N ASP A 257 17.67 -7.25 26.22
CA ASP A 257 17.91 -8.53 25.57
C ASP A 257 17.82 -8.42 24.03
N MET A 258 17.30 -7.31 23.52
CA MET A 258 17.16 -7.06 22.10
C MET A 258 18.52 -6.77 21.45
N ARG A 259 18.82 -7.47 20.37
CA ARG A 259 20.03 -7.26 19.57
C ARG A 259 19.90 -6.01 18.68
N ARG A 260 18.70 -5.74 18.17
CA ARG A 260 18.38 -4.65 17.25
C ARG A 260 17.32 -3.76 17.87
N SER A 261 17.33 -2.49 17.51
CA SER A 261 16.29 -1.55 17.93
C SER A 261 14.98 -1.78 17.19
N VAL A 262 13.86 -1.34 17.76
CA VAL A 262 12.57 -1.29 17.06
C VAL A 262 12.00 0.11 17.08
N ARG A 263 11.46 0.55 15.95
CA ARG A 263 10.75 1.82 15.80
C ARG A 263 9.33 1.57 15.31
N PHE A 264 8.37 2.13 16.00
CA PHE A 264 6.96 2.20 15.59
C PHE A 264 6.76 3.58 14.97
N VAL A 265 6.47 3.64 13.67
CA VAL A 265 6.33 4.89 12.94
C VAL A 265 4.94 4.96 12.35
N LEU A 266 4.12 5.88 12.86
CA LEU A 266 2.73 6.05 12.46
C LEU A 266 2.52 7.46 11.94
N TRP A 267 1.89 7.60 10.78
CA TRP A 267 1.70 8.87 10.06
C TRP A 267 0.26 9.10 9.65
N SER A 268 -0.05 10.33 9.31
CA SER A 268 -1.25 10.73 8.58
C SER A 268 -0.99 10.80 7.08
N GLY A 269 -2.01 11.11 6.28
CA GLY A 269 -1.90 11.36 4.85
C GLY A 269 -1.87 10.11 3.97
N HIS A 270 -2.35 8.98 4.45
CA HIS A 270 -2.59 7.78 3.66
C HIS A 270 -3.90 7.91 2.85
N SER A 271 -5.03 8.08 3.55
CA SER A 271 -6.38 8.04 2.97
C SER A 271 -6.73 9.31 2.20
N HIS A 272 -6.14 10.45 2.53
CA HIS A 272 -6.43 11.74 1.90
C HIS A 272 -5.20 12.45 1.32
N GLY A 273 -4.03 11.81 1.35
CA GLY A 273 -2.77 12.31 0.78
C GLY A 273 -2.07 11.31 -0.14
N ARG A 274 -2.69 10.15 -0.43
CA ARG A 274 -2.11 9.08 -1.24
C ARG A 274 -0.68 8.74 -0.81
N TYR A 275 -0.52 8.37 0.48
CA TYR A 275 0.77 8.03 1.11
C TYR A 275 1.69 9.23 1.40
N ALA A 276 1.13 10.45 1.53
CA ALA A 276 1.93 11.66 1.76
C ALA A 276 2.76 11.60 3.04
N GLY A 277 2.26 10.96 4.11
CA GLY A 277 3.00 10.82 5.37
C GLY A 277 4.18 9.88 5.27
N SER A 278 3.99 8.68 4.69
CA SER A 278 5.09 7.72 4.52
C SER A 278 6.17 8.22 3.57
N THR A 279 5.81 8.95 2.51
CA THR A 279 6.78 9.56 1.59
C THR A 279 7.54 10.68 2.25
N ALA A 280 6.86 11.62 2.92
CA ALA A 280 7.51 12.73 3.61
C ALA A 280 8.50 12.23 4.67
N TRP A 281 8.12 11.19 5.44
CA TRP A 281 8.99 10.60 6.43
C TRP A 281 10.16 9.83 5.78
N CYS A 282 9.92 9.10 4.69
CA CYS A 282 10.98 8.45 3.92
C CYS A 282 12.00 9.46 3.40
N ASP A 283 11.54 10.56 2.81
CA ASP A 283 12.41 11.61 2.25
C ASP A 283 13.24 12.31 3.35
N ALA A 284 12.64 12.56 4.53
CA ALA A 284 13.34 13.17 5.65
C ALA A 284 14.39 12.25 6.30
N HIS A 285 14.20 10.92 6.22
CA HIS A 285 15.04 9.92 6.89
C HIS A 285 15.75 8.97 5.92
N PHE A 286 15.86 9.32 4.63
CA PHE A 286 16.31 8.41 3.58
C PHE A 286 17.69 7.80 3.85
N GLU A 287 18.67 8.61 4.24
CA GLU A 287 20.04 8.14 4.54
C GLU A 287 20.07 7.17 5.74
N GLU A 288 19.28 7.43 6.77
CA GLU A 288 19.18 6.56 7.93
C GLU A 288 18.49 5.23 7.58
N LEU A 289 17.41 5.29 6.79
CA LEU A 289 16.72 4.11 6.28
C LEU A 289 17.66 3.23 5.44
N GLU A 290 18.36 3.82 4.50
CA GLU A 290 19.33 3.11 3.67
C GLU A 290 20.44 2.46 4.50
N ARG A 291 20.90 3.08 5.59
CA ARG A 291 22.03 2.59 6.39
C ARG A 291 21.63 1.63 7.49
N HIS A 292 20.50 1.85 8.14
CA HIS A 292 20.18 1.23 9.42
C HIS A 292 18.83 0.51 9.49
N CYS A 293 17.91 0.73 8.54
CA CYS A 293 16.64 0.02 8.53
C CYS A 293 16.80 -1.38 7.93
N LEU A 294 16.54 -2.40 8.72
CA LEU A 294 16.75 -3.81 8.36
C LEU A 294 15.50 -4.49 7.81
N LEU A 295 14.33 -4.02 8.21
CA LEU A 295 13.04 -4.61 7.85
C LEU A 295 11.92 -3.61 8.10
N ASN A 296 10.98 -3.50 7.16
CA ASN A 296 9.71 -2.83 7.34
C ASN A 296 8.60 -3.85 7.55
N VAL A 297 7.89 -3.73 8.67
CA VAL A 297 6.72 -4.53 9.03
C VAL A 297 5.51 -3.59 9.00
N ASN A 298 4.75 -3.59 7.92
CA ASN A 298 3.57 -2.73 7.85
C ASN A 298 2.37 -3.40 8.51
N SER A 299 1.60 -2.67 9.31
CA SER A 299 0.41 -3.15 10.01
C SER A 299 -0.82 -2.37 9.59
N ASP A 300 -1.71 -3.05 8.87
CA ASP A 300 -2.91 -2.45 8.29
C ASP A 300 -4.07 -3.45 8.25
N CYS A 301 -5.29 -3.00 8.57
CA CYS A 301 -6.52 -3.78 8.45
C CYS A 301 -6.49 -5.14 9.19
N LEU A 302 -6.19 -5.15 10.50
CA LEU A 302 -6.06 -6.36 11.31
C LEU A 302 -7.35 -6.73 12.04
N GLY A 303 -7.58 -8.04 12.24
CA GLY A 303 -8.60 -8.55 13.15
C GLY A 303 -10.04 -8.39 12.70
N GLY A 304 -10.29 -8.22 11.41
CA GLY A 304 -11.67 -8.11 10.89
C GLY A 304 -12.55 -9.28 11.29
N ARG A 305 -13.80 -9.01 11.69
CA ARG A 305 -14.78 -10.05 12.01
C ARG A 305 -15.00 -10.97 10.82
N GLY A 306 -14.78 -12.28 11.00
CA GLY A 306 -14.87 -13.27 9.93
C GLY A 306 -13.62 -13.38 9.05
N ALA A 307 -12.59 -12.57 9.25
CA ALA A 307 -11.33 -12.68 8.52
C ALA A 307 -10.55 -13.93 8.96
N THR A 308 -10.61 -14.97 8.13
CA THR A 308 -10.03 -16.29 8.42
C THR A 308 -9.04 -16.77 7.36
N VAL A 309 -8.94 -16.09 6.21
CA VAL A 309 -8.01 -16.43 5.15
C VAL A 309 -6.66 -15.79 5.43
N MET A 310 -5.63 -16.61 5.66
CA MET A 310 -4.28 -16.16 6.01
C MET A 310 -3.21 -16.66 5.03
N THR A 311 -3.62 -17.12 3.85
CA THR A 311 -2.72 -17.81 2.91
C THR A 311 -2.06 -16.90 1.88
N GLU A 312 -2.51 -15.65 1.74
CA GLU A 312 -2.16 -14.75 0.62
C GLU A 312 -1.48 -13.44 1.08
N SER A 313 -1.17 -13.27 2.38
CA SER A 313 -0.54 -12.05 2.87
C SER A 313 0.79 -11.75 2.15
N PRO A 314 1.09 -10.46 1.83
CA PRO A 314 2.24 -10.09 1.02
C PRO A 314 3.57 -10.24 1.77
N ALA A 315 4.61 -10.70 1.06
CA ALA A 315 5.99 -10.73 1.55
C ALA A 315 6.98 -10.66 0.37
N MET A 316 8.07 -9.92 0.54
CA MET A 316 9.19 -9.98 -0.40
C MET A 316 9.87 -11.34 -0.34
N ALA A 317 10.54 -11.75 -1.40
CA ALA A 317 11.24 -13.04 -1.46
C ALA A 317 12.18 -13.23 -0.27
N SER A 318 12.89 -12.17 0.11
CA SER A 318 13.80 -12.13 1.26
C SER A 318 13.12 -12.35 2.61
N THR A 319 11.81 -12.10 2.73
CA THR A 319 11.07 -12.19 4.00
C THR A 319 10.09 -13.37 4.07
N ARG A 320 9.93 -14.14 2.99
CA ARG A 320 8.99 -15.28 2.93
C ARG A 320 9.30 -16.39 3.95
N GLY A 321 10.57 -16.61 4.26
CA GLY A 321 10.98 -17.57 5.29
C GLY A 321 10.44 -17.18 6.67
N LEU A 322 10.62 -15.91 7.03
CA LEU A 322 10.12 -15.32 8.27
C LEU A 322 8.59 -15.33 8.32
N ALA A 323 7.92 -14.96 7.22
CA ALA A 323 6.46 -14.98 7.12
C ALA A 323 5.88 -16.38 7.41
N ARG A 324 6.42 -17.42 6.78
CA ARG A 324 5.99 -18.82 7.03
C ARG A 324 6.20 -19.24 8.48
N THR A 325 7.32 -18.86 9.07
CA THR A 325 7.62 -19.17 10.46
C THR A 325 6.62 -18.50 11.38
N ALA A 326 6.41 -17.18 11.24
CA ALA A 326 5.52 -16.42 12.08
C ALA A 326 4.05 -16.89 11.99
N LEU A 327 3.55 -17.13 10.79
CA LEU A 327 2.18 -17.63 10.57
C LEU A 327 1.97 -19.03 11.15
N ARG A 328 2.97 -19.92 11.03
CA ARG A 328 2.91 -21.25 11.61
C ARG A 328 2.90 -21.20 13.14
N GLU A 329 3.79 -20.42 13.76
CA GLU A 329 3.94 -20.34 15.20
C GLU A 329 2.76 -19.65 15.88
N ALA A 330 2.29 -18.54 15.31
CA ALA A 330 1.26 -17.71 15.93
C ALA A 330 -0.17 -18.12 15.57
N ALA A 331 -0.40 -18.72 14.39
CA ALA A 331 -1.74 -19.00 13.86
C ALA A 331 -1.91 -20.45 13.35
N GLY A 332 -0.88 -21.30 13.40
CA GLY A 332 -0.93 -22.68 12.92
C GLY A 332 -1.08 -22.81 11.40
N VAL A 333 -0.84 -21.75 10.64
CA VAL A 333 -0.96 -21.74 9.17
C VAL A 333 0.24 -22.45 8.53
N THR A 334 -0.01 -23.52 7.78
CA THR A 334 1.05 -24.32 7.14
C THR A 334 1.00 -24.28 5.60
N ASP A 335 -0.09 -23.80 5.03
CA ASP A 335 -0.34 -23.74 3.59
C ASP A 335 -0.20 -22.32 3.00
N TRP A 336 0.51 -21.42 3.70
CA TRP A 336 0.75 -20.06 3.23
C TRP A 336 1.56 -20.06 1.93
N ARG A 337 1.03 -19.38 0.94
CA ARG A 337 1.63 -19.16 -0.38
C ARG A 337 2.28 -17.80 -0.48
N GLY A 338 1.62 -16.81 0.13
CA GLY A 338 1.98 -15.41 0.03
C GLY A 338 1.74 -14.81 -1.34
N CYS A 339 1.91 -13.52 -1.44
CA CYS A 339 1.94 -12.82 -2.71
C CYS A 339 3.06 -11.77 -2.73
N ARG A 340 3.43 -11.32 -3.94
CA ARG A 340 4.33 -10.20 -4.12
C ARG A 340 3.64 -8.92 -3.67
N PHE A 341 4.39 -7.99 -3.09
CA PHE A 341 3.90 -6.64 -2.83
C PHE A 341 3.48 -5.95 -4.14
N SER A 342 2.33 -5.28 -4.09
CA SER A 342 1.91 -4.28 -5.08
C SER A 342 2.24 -2.87 -4.57
N ARG A 343 2.16 -1.88 -5.44
CA ARG A 343 2.29 -0.46 -5.08
C ARG A 343 1.04 0.01 -4.32
N SER A 344 0.99 -0.27 -3.04
CA SER A 344 -0.09 0.06 -2.10
C SER A 344 0.42 0.04 -0.66
N CYS A 345 -0.41 0.37 0.31
CA CYS A 345 -0.14 0.20 1.74
C CYS A 345 1.18 0.85 2.20
N ASP A 346 1.39 2.13 1.88
CA ASP A 346 2.56 2.91 2.34
C ASP A 346 3.94 2.28 2.07
N GLN A 347 4.09 1.53 0.97
CA GLN A 347 5.36 0.90 0.58
C GLN A 347 6.34 1.91 -0.04
N SER A 348 6.64 2.99 0.70
CA SER A 348 7.47 4.13 0.25
C SER A 348 8.98 3.90 0.40
N PHE A 349 9.43 2.74 0.93
CA PHE A 349 10.81 2.50 1.36
C PHE A 349 11.63 1.65 0.40
N TRP A 350 11.08 1.27 -0.75
CA TRP A 350 11.77 0.41 -1.72
C TRP A 350 12.98 1.10 -2.38
N GLY A 351 12.92 2.43 -2.55
CA GLY A 351 14.06 3.22 -3.04
C GLY A 351 15.26 3.14 -2.12
N ALA A 352 15.05 3.14 -0.81
CA ALA A 352 16.08 2.94 0.21
C ALA A 352 16.50 1.46 0.37
N GLY A 353 15.91 0.55 -0.40
CA GLY A 353 16.23 -0.88 -0.41
C GLY A 353 15.84 -1.62 0.87
N VAL A 354 14.80 -1.14 1.56
CA VAL A 354 14.30 -1.76 2.79
C VAL A 354 13.40 -2.96 2.44
N PRO A 355 13.72 -4.18 2.89
CA PRO A 355 12.84 -5.33 2.72
C PRO A 355 11.56 -5.16 3.50
N SER A 356 10.43 -5.62 2.95
CA SER A 356 9.10 -5.49 3.56
C SER A 356 8.44 -6.84 3.79
N ILE A 357 7.68 -6.93 4.88
CA ILE A 357 6.86 -8.08 5.24
C ILE A 357 5.49 -7.60 5.71
N PHE A 358 4.44 -8.22 5.21
CA PHE A 358 3.04 -7.96 5.50
C PHE A 358 2.56 -6.53 5.16
N SER A 359 1.30 -6.35 5.13
CA SER A 359 0.49 -5.19 5.39
C SER A 359 -0.70 -5.64 6.23
N GLN A 360 -1.47 -6.59 5.74
CA GLN A 360 -2.43 -7.40 6.49
C GLN A 360 -1.96 -8.85 6.54
N VAL A 361 -2.48 -9.63 7.49
CA VAL A 361 -2.18 -11.07 7.61
C VAL A 361 -3.41 -11.95 7.46
N SER A 362 -4.61 -11.38 7.58
CA SER A 362 -5.88 -12.09 7.39
C SER A 362 -6.86 -11.29 6.54
N GLU A 363 -7.67 -12.01 5.77
CA GLU A 363 -8.68 -11.46 4.87
C GLU A 363 -10.00 -12.22 5.03
N GLN A 364 -11.08 -11.63 4.54
CA GLN A 364 -12.38 -12.27 4.48
C GLN A 364 -12.34 -13.47 3.50
N PRO A 365 -13.04 -14.56 3.78
CA PRO A 365 -13.35 -15.54 2.76
C PRO A 365 -14.15 -14.89 1.62
N PRO A 366 -14.15 -15.46 0.41
CA PRO A 366 -15.00 -14.98 -0.67
C PRO A 366 -16.47 -14.85 -0.22
N PHE A 367 -17.10 -13.72 -0.54
CA PHE A 367 -18.50 -13.44 -0.25
C PHE A 367 -19.21 -12.91 -1.50
N GLU A 368 -20.55 -12.88 -1.48
CA GLU A 368 -21.38 -12.37 -2.56
C GLU A 368 -21.95 -11.00 -2.21
N GLY A 369 -22.30 -10.20 -3.24
CA GLY A 369 -22.91 -8.89 -3.09
C GLY A 369 -22.18 -7.79 -3.84
N ALA A 370 -22.71 -6.58 -3.80
CA ALA A 370 -22.19 -5.46 -4.57
C ALA A 370 -20.78 -5.04 -4.13
N ALA A 371 -20.48 -5.09 -2.83
CA ALA A 371 -19.14 -4.81 -2.33
C ALA A 371 -18.12 -5.86 -2.82
N ALA A 372 -18.50 -7.15 -2.86
CA ALA A 372 -17.67 -8.22 -3.39
C ALA A 372 -17.36 -8.02 -4.88
N ASP A 373 -18.37 -7.63 -5.66
CA ASP A 373 -18.20 -7.31 -7.09
C ASP A 373 -17.27 -6.12 -7.29
N ALA A 374 -17.41 -5.07 -6.49
CA ALA A 374 -16.55 -3.89 -6.53
C ALA A 374 -15.09 -4.22 -6.17
N PHE A 375 -14.87 -5.04 -5.13
CA PHE A 375 -13.54 -5.52 -4.75
C PHE A 375 -12.95 -6.46 -5.78
N GLY A 376 -13.74 -7.37 -6.36
CA GLY A 376 -13.31 -8.26 -7.44
C GLY A 376 -12.77 -7.50 -8.65
N LYS A 377 -13.37 -6.37 -8.99
CA LYS A 377 -12.87 -5.46 -10.05
C LYS A 377 -11.56 -4.77 -9.67
N MET A 378 -11.36 -4.45 -8.39
CA MET A 378 -10.14 -3.81 -7.90
C MET A 378 -9.00 -4.80 -7.67
N PHE A 379 -9.25 -5.92 -6.97
CA PHE A 379 -8.21 -6.87 -6.53
C PHE A 379 -8.07 -8.10 -7.44
N GLY A 380 -9.01 -8.34 -8.33
CA GLY A 380 -9.12 -9.51 -9.17
C GLY A 380 -10.13 -10.54 -8.63
N SER A 381 -10.87 -11.19 -9.52
CA SER A 381 -11.87 -12.19 -9.16
C SER A 381 -11.24 -13.49 -8.66
N GLY A 382 -11.89 -14.15 -7.70
CA GLY A 382 -11.58 -15.52 -7.27
C GLY A 382 -10.52 -15.65 -6.19
N ARG A 383 -10.08 -14.55 -5.56
CA ARG A 383 -9.17 -14.56 -4.40
C ARG A 383 -9.97 -14.56 -3.09
N THR A 384 -9.78 -13.56 -2.26
CA THR A 384 -10.44 -13.39 -0.96
C THR A 384 -11.52 -12.31 -1.03
N GLY A 385 -12.30 -12.17 0.02
CA GLY A 385 -13.23 -11.06 0.20
C GLY A 385 -12.56 -9.75 0.61
N GLY A 386 -11.22 -9.66 0.60
CA GLY A 386 -10.48 -8.49 1.03
C GLY A 386 -10.70 -8.16 2.50
N PHE A 387 -10.96 -6.90 2.81
CA PHE A 387 -11.05 -6.40 4.19
C PHE A 387 -12.50 -6.39 4.75
N GLY A 388 -13.48 -6.86 3.99
CA GLY A 388 -14.89 -6.85 4.35
C GLY A 388 -15.69 -5.69 3.76
N ALA A 389 -17.01 -5.83 3.68
CA ALA A 389 -17.89 -4.87 3.01
C ALA A 389 -17.92 -3.48 3.68
N TRP A 390 -17.47 -3.36 4.90
CA TRP A 390 -17.38 -2.09 5.65
C TRP A 390 -16.09 -1.30 5.42
N TRP A 391 -15.07 -1.90 4.80
CA TRP A 391 -13.80 -1.21 4.51
C TRP A 391 -14.02 0.05 3.68
N HIS A 392 -13.39 1.15 4.09
CA HIS A 392 -13.54 2.48 3.48
C HIS A 392 -14.98 3.04 3.50
N THR A 393 -15.80 2.63 4.47
CA THR A 393 -17.14 3.16 4.67
C THR A 393 -17.31 3.78 6.07
N ARG A 394 -18.37 4.56 6.27
CA ARG A 394 -18.72 5.08 7.61
C ARG A 394 -19.11 4.00 8.62
N THR A 395 -19.32 2.76 8.17
CA THR A 395 -19.67 1.61 9.01
C THR A 395 -18.45 0.82 9.49
N ASP A 396 -17.22 1.25 9.20
CA ASP A 396 -16.00 0.70 9.79
C ASP A 396 -15.86 1.15 11.26
N THR A 397 -16.55 0.43 12.13
CA THR A 397 -16.71 0.69 13.56
C THR A 397 -16.14 -0.46 14.40
N PRO A 398 -15.82 -0.26 15.70
CA PRO A 398 -15.16 -1.29 16.54
C PRO A 398 -15.89 -2.64 16.61
N ASP A 399 -17.19 -2.71 16.35
CA ASP A 399 -17.97 -3.96 16.28
C ASP A 399 -17.66 -4.79 15.01
N LYS A 400 -16.99 -4.23 14.01
CA LYS A 400 -16.50 -4.94 12.82
C LYS A 400 -15.22 -5.72 13.07
N LEU A 401 -14.57 -5.49 14.20
CA LEU A 401 -13.45 -6.29 14.65
C LEU A 401 -13.91 -7.50 15.48
N ASP A 402 -13.11 -8.55 15.45
CA ASP A 402 -13.21 -9.69 16.35
C ASP A 402 -11.98 -9.70 17.25
N PRO A 403 -12.13 -9.64 18.59
CA PRO A 403 -11.00 -9.55 19.51
C PRO A 403 -9.99 -10.71 19.38
N GLU A 404 -10.49 -11.93 19.11
CA GLU A 404 -9.63 -13.11 18.98
C GLU A 404 -8.89 -13.11 17.62
N ASN A 405 -9.56 -12.70 16.54
CA ASN A 405 -8.89 -12.51 15.25
C ASN A 405 -7.82 -11.42 15.35
N LEU A 406 -8.11 -10.30 16.03
CA LEU A 406 -7.13 -9.22 16.23
C LEU A 406 -5.93 -9.71 17.05
N ALA A 407 -6.16 -10.41 18.15
CA ALA A 407 -5.09 -10.98 18.96
C ALA A 407 -4.28 -12.03 18.18
N ARG A 408 -4.94 -12.88 17.37
CA ARG A 408 -4.26 -13.83 16.48
C ARG A 408 -3.34 -13.12 15.49
N ASP A 409 -3.85 -12.10 14.81
CA ASP A 409 -3.09 -11.34 13.82
C ASP A 409 -1.90 -10.64 14.49
N VAL A 410 -2.10 -10.01 15.65
CA VAL A 410 -1.02 -9.37 16.42
C VAL A 410 0.04 -10.38 16.88
N ARG A 411 -0.33 -11.62 17.22
CA ARG A 411 0.66 -12.67 17.52
C ARG A 411 1.55 -13.00 16.34
N VAL A 412 1.05 -12.90 15.09
CA VAL A 412 1.90 -13.08 13.88
C VAL A 412 2.95 -11.98 13.82
N PHE A 413 2.56 -10.71 14.05
CA PHE A 413 3.50 -9.59 14.11
C PHE A 413 4.48 -9.73 15.29
N ALA A 414 4.00 -10.21 16.45
CA ALA A 414 4.85 -10.49 17.60
C ALA A 414 5.92 -11.56 17.29
N SER A 415 5.57 -12.63 16.56
CA SER A 415 6.53 -13.64 16.12
C SER A 415 7.57 -13.06 15.14
N VAL A 416 7.13 -12.25 14.16
CA VAL A 416 8.06 -11.54 13.25
C VAL A 416 9.08 -10.73 14.04
N LEU A 417 8.61 -9.93 15.02
CA LEU A 417 9.50 -9.08 15.82
C LEU A 417 10.35 -9.89 16.80
N ALA A 418 9.84 -10.97 17.37
CA ALA A 418 10.62 -11.85 18.22
C ALA A 418 11.86 -12.38 17.46
N HIS A 419 11.66 -12.92 16.27
CA HIS A 419 12.77 -13.38 15.43
C HIS A 419 13.67 -12.24 14.93
N ALA A 420 13.09 -11.13 14.50
CA ALA A 420 13.86 -10.01 13.96
C ALA A 420 14.71 -9.30 15.03
N LEU A 421 14.28 -9.25 16.28
CA LEU A 421 14.94 -8.50 17.35
C LEU A 421 15.89 -9.34 18.21
N PHE A 422 15.61 -10.66 18.38
CA PHE A 422 16.34 -11.49 19.33
C PHE A 422 17.20 -12.56 18.68
N ASP A 423 16.90 -13.02 17.45
CA ASP A 423 17.73 -14.02 16.79
C ASP A 423 19.13 -13.48 16.53
N GLU A 424 20.12 -14.34 16.65
CA GLU A 424 21.51 -14.01 16.37
C GLU A 424 21.69 -13.52 14.93
N ARG A 425 20.99 -14.14 13.97
CA ARG A 425 20.93 -13.72 12.57
C ARG A 425 19.54 -13.18 12.25
N LEU A 426 19.52 -12.03 11.62
CA LEU A 426 18.26 -11.50 11.08
C LEU A 426 17.71 -12.49 10.05
N PRO A 427 16.44 -12.93 10.18
CA PRO A 427 15.85 -13.93 9.28
C PRO A 427 15.37 -13.29 7.95
N VAL A 428 16.24 -12.53 7.29
CA VAL A 428 16.02 -11.92 5.98
C VAL A 428 17.01 -12.54 4.98
N ASP A 429 16.49 -13.19 3.96
CA ASP A 429 17.25 -13.97 2.97
C ASP A 429 17.53 -13.15 1.71
N ALA A 430 18.69 -12.48 1.67
CA ALA A 430 19.10 -11.70 0.51
C ALA A 430 19.28 -12.55 -0.76
N ALA A 431 19.69 -13.84 -0.62
CA ALA A 431 19.86 -14.72 -1.77
C ALA A 431 18.50 -15.05 -2.43
N ALA A 432 17.43 -15.22 -1.64
CA ALA A 432 16.08 -15.42 -2.18
C ALA A 432 15.60 -14.22 -3.01
N GLU A 433 15.90 -12.98 -2.59
CA GLU A 433 15.56 -11.77 -3.37
C GLU A 433 16.32 -11.70 -4.69
N VAL A 434 17.62 -12.04 -4.67
CA VAL A 434 18.45 -12.11 -5.88
C VAL A 434 17.93 -13.15 -6.87
N LEU A 435 17.53 -14.32 -6.38
CA LEU A 435 17.02 -15.41 -7.22
C LEU A 435 15.63 -15.06 -7.80
N GLU A 436 14.75 -14.39 -7.05
CA GLU A 436 13.48 -13.92 -7.60
C GLU A 436 13.71 -12.88 -8.70
N LEU A 437 14.56 -11.87 -8.47
CA LEU A 437 14.91 -10.90 -9.51
C LEU A 437 15.49 -11.57 -10.77
N ARG A 438 16.36 -12.56 -10.59
CA ARG A 438 16.90 -13.34 -11.72
C ARG A 438 15.79 -14.02 -12.54
N ASP A 439 14.85 -14.67 -11.88
CA ASP A 439 13.79 -15.40 -12.56
C ASP A 439 12.79 -14.45 -13.25
N GLU A 440 12.52 -13.29 -12.65
CA GLU A 440 11.76 -12.21 -13.28
C GLU A 440 12.46 -11.65 -14.54
N LEU A 441 13.79 -11.45 -14.48
CA LEU A 441 14.57 -11.02 -15.64
C LEU A 441 14.66 -12.07 -16.75
N LYS A 442 14.64 -13.36 -16.42
CA LYS A 442 14.52 -14.43 -17.43
C LYS A 442 13.20 -14.33 -18.20
N ALA A 443 12.09 -14.10 -17.49
CA ALA A 443 10.80 -13.90 -18.13
C ALA A 443 10.79 -12.66 -19.05
N TRP A 444 11.44 -11.57 -18.65
CA TRP A 444 11.61 -10.40 -19.49
C TRP A 444 12.51 -10.65 -20.71
N GLN A 445 13.61 -11.43 -20.56
CA GLN A 445 14.47 -11.82 -21.68
C GLN A 445 13.69 -12.64 -22.72
N GLU A 446 12.85 -13.58 -22.28
CA GLU A 446 12.01 -14.39 -23.16
C GLU A 446 11.03 -13.50 -23.95
N LYS A 447 10.38 -12.54 -23.31
CA LYS A 447 9.47 -11.59 -23.97
C LYS A 447 10.21 -10.67 -24.94
N ALA A 448 11.38 -10.17 -24.57
CA ALA A 448 12.15 -9.23 -25.38
C ALA A 448 12.78 -9.89 -26.62
N GLY A 449 13.03 -11.22 -26.58
CA GLY A 449 13.76 -11.93 -27.64
C GLY A 449 15.10 -11.26 -27.95
N ASP A 450 15.35 -11.03 -29.24
CA ASP A 450 16.59 -10.37 -29.73
C ASP A 450 16.60 -8.85 -29.53
N SER A 451 15.50 -8.25 -29.04
CA SER A 451 15.42 -6.80 -28.84
C SER A 451 16.25 -6.29 -27.66
N LEU A 452 16.57 -7.18 -26.70
CA LEU A 452 17.31 -6.86 -25.49
C LEU A 452 18.14 -8.05 -25.04
N ASP A 453 19.39 -7.80 -24.58
CA ASP A 453 20.28 -8.85 -24.03
C ASP A 453 20.52 -8.61 -22.53
N LEU A 454 20.00 -9.50 -21.70
CA LEU A 454 20.16 -9.52 -20.24
C LEU A 454 21.17 -10.60 -19.76
N SER A 455 21.83 -11.32 -20.65
CA SER A 455 22.66 -12.49 -20.32
C SER A 455 23.77 -12.18 -19.30
N GLU A 456 24.43 -11.02 -19.42
CA GLU A 456 25.47 -10.56 -18.48
C GLU A 456 24.90 -10.31 -17.08
N VAL A 457 23.70 -9.70 -17.00
CA VAL A 457 23.01 -9.44 -15.73
C VAL A 457 22.60 -10.75 -15.06
N LEU A 458 22.04 -11.66 -15.82
CA LEU A 458 21.62 -12.99 -15.33
C LEU A 458 22.79 -13.78 -14.77
N ALA A 459 23.92 -13.85 -15.52
CA ALA A 459 25.13 -14.51 -15.06
C ALA A 459 25.70 -13.88 -13.77
N ARG A 460 25.59 -12.56 -13.64
CA ARG A 460 26.04 -11.84 -12.44
C ARG A 460 25.16 -12.12 -11.24
N LEU A 461 23.85 -12.26 -11.41
CA LEU A 461 22.93 -12.62 -10.34
C LEU A 461 23.17 -14.06 -9.85
N ASP A 462 23.51 -15.00 -10.74
CA ASP A 462 23.90 -16.35 -10.34
C ASP A 462 25.17 -16.31 -9.45
N LEU A 463 26.22 -15.56 -9.86
CA LEU A 463 27.42 -15.37 -9.06
C LEU A 463 27.16 -14.67 -7.72
N LEU A 464 26.20 -13.74 -7.69
CA LEU A 464 25.81 -13.03 -6.47
C LEU A 464 25.10 -13.96 -5.48
N ALA A 465 24.19 -14.82 -5.94
CA ALA A 465 23.54 -15.81 -5.12
C ALA A 465 24.55 -16.82 -4.51
N GLU A 466 25.49 -17.32 -5.32
CA GLU A 466 26.59 -18.20 -4.85
C GLU A 466 27.46 -17.51 -3.79
N ALA A 467 27.79 -16.23 -3.97
CA ALA A 467 28.59 -15.47 -3.02
C ALA A 467 27.85 -15.27 -1.68
N LEU A 468 26.53 -15.00 -1.71
CA LEU A 468 25.73 -14.86 -0.51
C LEU A 468 25.60 -16.19 0.26
N GLU A 469 25.40 -17.31 -0.43
CA GLU A 469 25.39 -18.63 0.19
C GLU A 469 26.74 -19.01 0.84
N ALA A 470 27.85 -18.68 0.19
CA ALA A 470 29.17 -18.94 0.74
C ALA A 470 29.41 -18.13 2.02
N THR A 471 29.05 -16.85 2.01
CA THR A 471 29.24 -15.96 3.16
C THR A 471 28.26 -16.28 4.31
N ALA A 472 27.06 -16.75 4.01
CA ALA A 472 26.13 -17.24 5.03
C ALA A 472 26.70 -18.39 5.87
N ARG A 473 27.60 -19.18 5.29
CA ARG A 473 28.27 -20.30 6.00
C ARG A 473 29.53 -19.88 6.75
N SER A 474 30.21 -18.83 6.33
CA SER A 474 31.56 -18.47 6.81
C SER A 474 31.61 -17.24 7.70
N ASP A 475 30.72 -16.28 7.51
CA ASP A 475 30.76 -15.01 8.23
C ASP A 475 30.12 -15.11 9.62
N ASP A 476 30.59 -14.27 10.54
CA ASP A 476 29.85 -14.00 11.77
C ASP A 476 28.51 -13.31 11.43
N PRO A 477 27.48 -13.47 12.29
CA PRO A 477 26.14 -13.01 12.03
C PRO A 477 26.05 -11.52 11.67
N LYS A 478 26.77 -10.66 12.38
CA LYS A 478 26.72 -9.19 12.17
C LYS A 478 27.36 -8.78 10.85
N ARG A 479 28.48 -9.41 10.48
CA ARG A 479 29.14 -9.16 9.20
C ARG A 479 28.25 -9.61 8.03
N PHE A 480 27.63 -10.78 8.16
CA PHE A 480 26.69 -11.30 7.16
C PHE A 480 25.47 -10.37 7.00
N GLU A 481 24.88 -9.89 8.10
CA GLU A 481 23.75 -8.96 8.11
C GLU A 481 24.10 -7.65 7.39
N LYS A 482 25.22 -7.04 7.72
CA LYS A 482 25.69 -5.81 7.06
C LYS A 482 25.93 -6.00 5.55
N ARG A 483 26.44 -7.15 5.16
CA ARG A 483 26.65 -7.52 3.76
C ARG A 483 25.32 -7.72 3.03
N SER A 484 24.42 -8.52 3.61
CA SER A 484 23.09 -8.78 3.06
C SER A 484 22.30 -7.49 2.85
N ARG A 485 22.37 -6.57 3.81
CA ARG A 485 21.71 -5.28 3.70
C ARG A 485 22.24 -4.44 2.53
N ARG A 486 23.58 -4.38 2.34
CA ARG A 486 24.18 -3.68 1.19
C ARG A 486 23.79 -4.32 -0.15
N VAL A 487 23.61 -5.63 -0.18
CA VAL A 487 23.09 -6.30 -1.38
C VAL A 487 21.63 -5.93 -1.60
N LEU A 488 20.79 -5.99 -0.56
CA LEU A 488 19.36 -5.67 -0.66
C LEU A 488 19.12 -4.20 -1.07
N SER A 489 19.95 -3.24 -0.62
CA SER A 489 19.83 -1.84 -1.04
C SER A 489 20.07 -1.63 -2.55
N GLU A 490 20.76 -2.53 -3.22
CA GLU A 490 20.93 -2.50 -4.68
C GLU A 490 19.89 -3.35 -5.43
N ILE A 491 19.39 -4.43 -4.85
CA ILE A 491 18.53 -5.42 -5.52
C ILE A 491 17.05 -5.06 -5.41
N ILE A 492 16.55 -4.66 -4.23
CA ILE A 492 15.14 -4.30 -4.04
C ILE A 492 14.70 -3.16 -4.98
N PRO A 493 15.47 -2.06 -5.13
CA PRO A 493 15.10 -1.02 -6.09
C PRO A 493 15.04 -1.50 -7.55
N LEU A 494 15.80 -2.52 -7.94
CA LEU A 494 15.70 -3.09 -9.30
C LEU A 494 14.39 -3.85 -9.50
N ALA A 495 13.94 -4.55 -8.46
CA ALA A 495 12.73 -5.37 -8.52
C ALA A 495 11.43 -4.53 -8.46
N TYR A 496 11.44 -3.39 -7.75
CA TYR A 496 10.22 -2.67 -7.38
C TYR A 496 10.14 -1.22 -7.87
N VAL A 497 11.25 -0.56 -8.22
CA VAL A 497 11.31 0.87 -8.58
C VAL A 497 11.59 1.06 -10.06
N GLU A 498 10.73 1.83 -10.74
CA GLU A 498 10.86 2.17 -12.15
C GLU A 498 11.83 3.34 -12.37
N GLY A 499 11.57 4.45 -11.67
CA GLY A 499 12.28 5.71 -11.80
C GLY A 499 13.55 5.81 -10.96
N SER A 500 13.77 6.97 -10.38
CA SER A 500 14.88 7.21 -9.46
C SER A 500 14.61 6.54 -8.11
N VAL A 501 15.65 6.05 -7.45
CA VAL A 501 15.53 5.52 -6.08
C VAL A 501 15.17 6.61 -5.05
N TYR A 502 15.36 7.87 -5.41
CA TYR A 502 15.06 9.05 -4.58
C TYR A 502 13.70 9.68 -4.90
N SER A 503 12.92 9.05 -5.77
CA SER A 503 11.55 9.50 -6.10
C SER A 503 10.58 8.34 -5.91
N HIS A 504 9.30 8.70 -5.76
CA HIS A 504 8.24 7.71 -5.64
C HIS A 504 7.57 7.52 -7.00
N ASP A 505 7.50 6.28 -7.45
CA ASP A 505 6.81 5.94 -8.70
C ASP A 505 5.29 6.11 -8.54
N GLU A 506 4.56 6.15 -9.66
CA GLU A 506 3.10 6.23 -9.65
C GLU A 506 2.43 5.14 -8.79
N ALA A 507 1.36 5.51 -8.08
CA ALA A 507 0.52 4.62 -7.27
C ALA A 507 -0.38 3.73 -8.14
N LEU A 508 0.20 3.12 -9.15
CA LEU A 508 -0.43 2.22 -10.10
C LEU A 508 0.22 0.83 -10.03
N ARG A 509 -0.54 -0.18 -10.42
CA ARG A 509 0.03 -1.53 -10.53
C ARG A 509 1.16 -1.53 -11.56
N ALA A 510 2.25 -2.17 -11.19
CA ALA A 510 3.41 -2.35 -12.06
C ALA A 510 3.83 -3.81 -12.08
N PRO A 511 4.35 -4.30 -13.22
CA PRO A 511 4.94 -5.62 -13.30
C PRO A 511 6.22 -5.69 -12.46
N PRO A 512 6.74 -6.89 -12.15
CA PRO A 512 8.10 -7.05 -11.66
C PRO A 512 9.12 -6.36 -12.58
N VAL A 513 10.18 -5.78 -11.99
CA VAL A 513 11.20 -5.02 -12.72
C VAL A 513 10.55 -3.94 -13.62
N PRO A 514 9.81 -2.99 -13.02
CA PRO A 514 8.90 -2.12 -13.78
C PRO A 514 9.59 -1.24 -14.82
N MET A 515 10.90 -0.99 -14.70
CA MET A 515 11.70 -0.27 -15.69
C MET A 515 11.79 -1.00 -17.05
N LEU A 516 11.38 -2.27 -17.13
CA LEU A 516 11.33 -3.07 -18.37
C LEU A 516 9.92 -3.16 -18.98
N ARG A 517 8.90 -2.54 -18.38
CA ARG A 517 7.48 -2.66 -18.83
C ARG A 517 7.25 -2.31 -20.30
N LEU A 518 8.05 -1.41 -20.87
CA LEU A 518 7.97 -1.04 -22.29
C LEU A 518 8.18 -2.22 -23.25
N ILE A 519 8.75 -3.33 -22.78
CA ILE A 519 8.87 -4.56 -23.58
C ILE A 519 7.49 -5.07 -24.03
N ASP A 520 6.48 -5.00 -23.15
CA ASP A 520 5.12 -5.46 -23.44
C ASP A 520 4.43 -4.59 -24.53
N GLU A 521 4.91 -3.37 -24.77
CA GLU A 521 4.34 -2.42 -25.73
C GLU A 521 5.05 -2.45 -27.09
N LEU A 522 6.28 -3.00 -27.19
CA LEU A 522 7.13 -2.92 -28.38
C LEU A 522 6.45 -3.38 -29.68
N ALA A 523 5.57 -4.39 -29.59
CA ALA A 523 4.88 -4.93 -30.77
C ALA A 523 3.77 -4.02 -31.32
N SER A 524 3.21 -3.13 -30.49
CA SER A 524 2.12 -2.22 -30.87
C SER A 524 2.61 -0.82 -31.29
N LEU A 525 3.88 -0.49 -31.01
CA LEU A 525 4.46 0.81 -31.31
C LEU A 525 4.84 0.95 -32.80
N SER A 526 4.72 2.17 -33.33
CA SER A 526 5.32 2.53 -34.62
C SER A 526 6.86 2.36 -34.58
N GLU A 527 7.52 2.29 -35.73
CA GLU A 527 8.99 2.17 -35.81
C GLU A 527 9.70 3.28 -35.03
N HIS A 528 9.22 4.51 -35.12
CA HIS A 528 9.79 5.66 -34.42
C HIS A 528 9.65 5.54 -32.91
N GLU A 529 8.47 5.24 -32.41
CA GLU A 529 8.19 5.04 -30.98
C GLU A 529 8.94 3.83 -30.43
N ARG A 530 8.99 2.73 -31.19
CA ARG A 530 9.76 1.53 -30.84
C ARG A 530 11.25 1.82 -30.66
N ASN A 531 11.84 2.61 -31.56
CA ASN A 531 13.24 3.01 -31.43
C ASN A 531 13.47 3.88 -30.20
N ALA A 532 12.55 4.79 -29.85
CA ALA A 532 12.61 5.58 -28.62
C ALA A 532 12.48 4.68 -27.37
N ALA A 533 11.55 3.72 -27.35
CA ALA A 533 11.39 2.75 -26.28
C ALA A 533 12.66 1.90 -26.06
N LEU A 534 13.30 1.45 -27.16
CA LEU A 534 14.57 0.72 -27.09
C LEU A 534 15.72 1.54 -26.50
N VAL A 535 15.73 2.86 -26.66
CA VAL A 535 16.70 3.74 -25.98
C VAL A 535 16.48 3.71 -24.46
N SER A 536 15.23 3.81 -24.00
CA SER A 536 14.87 3.72 -22.57
C SER A 536 15.23 2.35 -21.99
N LEU A 537 14.92 1.29 -22.68
CA LEU A 537 15.25 -0.08 -22.27
C LEU A 537 16.76 -0.32 -22.15
N ARG A 538 17.58 0.23 -23.08
CA ARG A 538 19.05 0.14 -22.96
C ARG A 538 19.57 0.86 -21.72
N ARG A 539 18.97 2.01 -21.35
CA ARG A 539 19.30 2.72 -20.10
C ARG A 539 18.89 1.93 -18.86
N ALA A 540 17.73 1.26 -18.89
CA ALA A 540 17.30 0.33 -17.85
C ALA A 540 18.31 -0.84 -17.67
N VAL A 541 18.79 -1.44 -18.78
CA VAL A 541 19.85 -2.49 -18.73
C VAL A 541 21.14 -1.96 -18.13
N ASN A 542 21.54 -0.73 -18.42
CA ASN A 542 22.72 -0.13 -17.80
C ASN A 542 22.56 0.01 -16.28
N ARG A 543 21.36 0.39 -15.80
CA ARG A 543 21.04 0.43 -14.36
C ARG A 543 21.14 -0.98 -13.75
N LEU A 544 20.54 -2.00 -14.38
CA LEU A 544 20.65 -3.40 -13.95
C LEU A 544 22.10 -3.85 -13.84
N LYS A 545 22.92 -3.57 -14.88
CA LYS A 545 24.34 -3.91 -14.88
C LYS A 545 25.13 -3.21 -13.76
N ALA A 546 24.91 -1.92 -13.55
CA ALA A 546 25.62 -1.15 -12.55
C ALA A 546 25.27 -1.61 -11.12
N SER A 547 23.97 -1.72 -10.79
CA SER A 547 23.55 -2.13 -9.45
C SER A 547 23.92 -3.58 -9.14
N THR A 548 23.78 -4.52 -10.08
CA THR A 548 24.20 -5.92 -9.84
C THR A 548 25.73 -6.04 -9.69
N ALA A 549 26.53 -5.15 -10.31
CA ALA A 549 27.97 -5.10 -10.08
C ALA A 549 28.30 -4.66 -8.66
N ARG A 550 27.68 -3.56 -8.18
CA ARG A 550 27.88 -3.07 -6.80
C ARG A 550 27.39 -4.09 -5.76
N ALA A 551 26.25 -4.75 -6.02
CA ALA A 551 25.76 -5.82 -5.17
C ALA A 551 26.75 -6.99 -5.06
N LEU A 552 27.35 -7.41 -6.18
CA LEU A 552 28.35 -8.49 -6.19
C LEU A 552 29.65 -8.08 -5.47
N GLU A 553 30.10 -6.85 -5.62
CA GLU A 553 31.22 -6.30 -4.85
C GLU A 553 30.90 -6.30 -3.34
N ALA A 554 29.71 -5.85 -2.95
CA ALA A 554 29.25 -5.86 -1.57
C ALA A 554 29.18 -7.28 -0.98
N ALA A 555 28.74 -8.27 -1.76
CA ALA A 555 28.68 -9.67 -1.34
C ALA A 555 30.06 -10.31 -1.14
N ARG A 556 31.11 -9.81 -1.80
CA ARG A 556 32.48 -10.31 -1.71
C ARG A 556 33.36 -9.57 -0.71
N ALA A 557 32.97 -8.33 -0.33
CA ALA A 557 33.70 -7.49 0.63
C ALA A 557 33.62 -8.02 2.07
#